data_9810605f585e001ba0fecf0413583990
#
_entry.id   9810605f585e001ba0fecf0413583990
#
_cell.length_a   1.000
_cell.length_b   1.000
_cell.length_c   1.000
_cell.angle_alpha   90.00
_cell.angle_beta   90.00
_cell.angle_gamma   90.00
#
_symmetry.space_group_name_H-M   'P 1'
#
loop_
_entity.id
_entity.type
_entity.pdbx_description
1 polymer ?
#
loop_
_entity_poly.entity_id
_entity_poly.type
_entity_poly.pdbx_seq_one_letter_code
_entity_poly.pdbx_strand_id
1 'polypeptide(L)'
;MKSIKSAGDRFFAVIAYIIVILSIMSTTVMWNYLKGAFIPIGTYRYLLLAISLLLVLVTNSYNFKDLSFITLIICYLLVFIFFSQINPFKYFSTFCMPLTASLLIVFVYYQHGKGNLLLASYANIVLIVAGVSLFFYFFGSILGLRIGAIDTNYYWADNPHFTTSYCYLYFHQPLQDQIYLGHHVIRNTGIFTEAPGYTLFLLDGLIIELFVKKSKTFWRIGLILVTLLTTLSATAILLGALAVLISFLQYLQAQGKLNLKIVIPVFLLLLVLGVIVIRIRKSGGSSYSVRVDDLRIGLTLWSQNPVFGVGFGNEGALIKMFAFHRANNGLSMGLTTLMATGGLYLALYFLVPFFTTLFAPSRRYLLPISILLLLEIIISNISTNPVYLMAMALLWYAVLNDIREQGAFAGTNYTSLYF
;
A
#
# COMPACT_ATOMS: atom_id res chain seq x y z
N MET A 1 13.07 -21.88 9.49
CA MET A 1 12.44 -21.11 10.59
C MET A 1 13.29 -21.29 11.83
N LYS A 2 13.96 -20.23 12.34
CA LYS A 2 14.57 -20.28 13.68
C LYS A 2 13.43 -20.42 14.69
N SER A 3 13.52 -21.38 15.62
CA SER A 3 12.51 -21.60 16.64
C SER A 3 12.22 -20.29 17.37
N ILE A 4 10.93 -19.98 17.55
CA ILE A 4 10.47 -18.87 18.40
C ILE A 4 10.94 -19.20 19.82
N LYS A 5 12.03 -18.55 20.28
CA LYS A 5 12.80 -18.98 21.43
C LYS A 5 12.26 -18.51 22.78
N SER A 6 11.38 -17.48 22.81
CA SER A 6 10.85 -16.95 24.07
C SER A 6 9.34 -16.75 24.03
N ALA A 7 8.68 -16.71 25.19
CA ALA A 7 7.26 -16.37 25.31
C ALA A 7 6.97 -14.96 24.71
N GLY A 8 7.88 -14.02 24.89
CA GLY A 8 7.80 -12.69 24.29
C GLY A 8 7.82 -12.71 22.76
N ASP A 9 8.64 -13.56 22.13
CA ASP A 9 8.66 -13.68 20.67
C ASP A 9 7.35 -14.23 20.11
N ARG A 10 6.72 -15.18 20.82
CA ARG A 10 5.41 -15.72 20.46
C ARG A 10 4.32 -14.66 20.57
N PHE A 11 4.33 -13.88 21.64
CA PHE A 11 3.40 -12.77 21.83
C PHE A 11 3.48 -11.77 20.66
N PHE A 12 4.68 -11.24 20.36
CA PHE A 12 4.86 -10.32 19.25
C PHE A 12 4.46 -10.93 17.90
N ALA A 13 4.75 -12.22 17.66
CA ALA A 13 4.37 -12.89 16.41
C ALA A 13 2.83 -12.99 16.26
N VAL A 14 2.11 -13.40 17.31
CA VAL A 14 0.63 -13.50 17.27
C VAL A 14 0.01 -12.12 17.05
N ILE A 15 0.46 -11.12 17.81
CA ILE A 15 -0.05 -9.74 17.65
C ILE A 15 0.27 -9.18 16.27
N ALA A 16 1.43 -9.50 15.67
CA ALA A 16 1.76 -9.08 14.31
C ALA A 16 0.73 -9.59 13.27
N TYR A 17 0.34 -10.88 13.36
CA TYR A 17 -0.71 -11.42 12.48
C TYR A 17 -2.05 -10.73 12.69
N ILE A 18 -2.45 -10.47 13.94
CA ILE A 18 -3.70 -9.75 14.25
C ILE A 18 -3.68 -8.34 13.66
N ILE A 19 -2.59 -7.59 13.86
CA ILE A 19 -2.42 -6.24 13.31
C ILE A 19 -2.52 -6.26 11.79
N VAL A 20 -1.83 -7.17 11.13
CA VAL A 20 -1.84 -7.27 9.67
C VAL A 20 -3.24 -7.62 9.15
N ILE A 21 -3.93 -8.57 9.78
CA ILE A 21 -5.31 -8.92 9.40
C ILE A 21 -6.23 -7.70 9.57
N LEU A 22 -6.19 -7.00 10.70
CA LEU A 22 -7.01 -5.81 10.93
C LEU A 22 -6.68 -4.68 9.93
N SER A 23 -5.41 -4.53 9.57
CA SER A 23 -4.99 -3.54 8.58
C SER A 23 -5.55 -3.86 7.20
N ILE A 24 -5.54 -5.13 6.79
CA ILE A 24 -6.14 -5.59 5.54
C ILE A 24 -7.66 -5.43 5.58
N MET A 25 -8.32 -5.83 6.68
CA MET A 25 -9.77 -5.68 6.87
C MET A 25 -10.23 -4.22 6.87
N SER A 26 -9.37 -3.28 7.19
CA SER A 26 -9.66 -1.84 7.12
C SER A 26 -9.46 -1.23 5.71
N THR A 27 -9.21 -2.06 4.70
CA THR A 27 -9.11 -1.66 3.29
C THR A 27 -10.37 -2.04 2.50
N THR A 28 -10.29 -1.98 1.17
CA THR A 28 -11.37 -2.33 0.26
C THR A 28 -11.51 -3.84 0.04
N VAL A 29 -11.54 -4.62 1.13
CA VAL A 29 -11.83 -6.06 1.03
C VAL A 29 -13.32 -6.31 0.86
N MET A 30 -13.66 -7.33 0.09
CA MET A 30 -15.03 -7.66 -0.31
C MET A 30 -15.97 -7.86 0.87
N TRP A 31 -15.50 -8.45 1.96
CA TRP A 31 -16.32 -8.71 3.16
C TRP A 31 -17.00 -7.46 3.74
N ASN A 32 -16.37 -6.29 3.57
CA ASN A 32 -16.91 -5.02 4.05
C ASN A 32 -18.07 -4.49 3.19
N TYR A 33 -18.25 -5.04 1.99
CA TYR A 33 -19.19 -4.56 0.98
C TYR A 33 -20.31 -5.56 0.67
N LEU A 34 -20.22 -6.78 1.19
CA LEU A 34 -21.29 -7.78 1.03
C LEU A 34 -22.60 -7.30 1.65
N LYS A 35 -23.72 -7.70 1.04
CA LYS A 35 -25.05 -7.46 1.60
C LYS A 35 -25.12 -8.09 3.02
N GLY A 36 -25.41 -7.25 4.02
CA GLY A 36 -25.43 -7.71 5.42
C GLY A 36 -24.06 -7.72 6.10
N ALA A 37 -23.05 -7.03 5.57
CA ALA A 37 -21.78 -6.84 6.27
C ALA A 37 -22.02 -6.20 7.64
N PHE A 38 -21.63 -6.93 8.71
CA PHE A 38 -21.94 -6.55 10.09
C PHE A 38 -20.96 -5.53 10.68
N ILE A 39 -19.75 -5.43 10.12
CA ILE A 39 -18.67 -4.64 10.72
C ILE A 39 -18.30 -3.51 9.79
N PRO A 40 -18.56 -2.25 10.15
CA PRO A 40 -18.09 -1.09 9.39
C PRO A 40 -16.55 -1.02 9.34
N ILE A 41 -16.00 -0.58 8.21
CA ILE A 41 -14.53 -0.42 8.01
C ILE A 41 -13.90 0.41 9.14
N GLY A 42 -14.58 1.43 9.62
CA GLY A 42 -14.12 2.25 10.75
C GLY A 42 -13.81 1.46 12.00
N THR A 43 -14.56 0.40 12.30
CA THR A 43 -14.36 -0.44 13.49
C THR A 43 -12.96 -1.07 13.50
N TYR A 44 -12.47 -1.53 12.36
CA TYR A 44 -11.12 -2.12 12.26
C TYR A 44 -10.03 -1.08 12.57
N ARG A 45 -10.25 0.18 12.20
CA ARG A 45 -9.32 1.29 12.50
C ARG A 45 -9.31 1.61 13.99
N TYR A 46 -10.47 1.59 14.67
CA TYR A 46 -10.55 1.73 16.13
C TYR A 46 -9.83 0.58 16.84
N LEU A 47 -10.02 -0.65 16.38
CA LEU A 47 -9.32 -1.82 16.93
C LEU A 47 -7.80 -1.73 16.74
N LEU A 48 -7.33 -1.28 15.58
CA LEU A 48 -5.90 -1.04 15.34
C LEU A 48 -5.33 -0.01 16.30
N LEU A 49 -6.03 1.11 16.52
CA LEU A 49 -5.60 2.12 17.49
C LEU A 49 -5.59 1.56 18.91
N ALA A 50 -6.65 0.85 19.32
CA ALA A 50 -6.72 0.24 20.66
C ALA A 50 -5.58 -0.76 20.91
N ILE A 51 -5.29 -1.64 19.92
CA ILE A 51 -4.18 -2.60 20.01
C ILE A 51 -2.84 -1.87 20.05
N SER A 52 -2.65 -0.81 19.27
CA SER A 52 -1.40 -0.04 19.28
C SER A 52 -1.14 0.62 20.64
N LEU A 53 -2.17 1.20 21.27
CA LEU A 53 -2.07 1.78 22.61
C LEU A 53 -1.81 0.71 23.67
N LEU A 54 -2.52 -0.42 23.57
CA LEU A 54 -2.32 -1.56 24.48
C LEU A 54 -0.87 -2.11 24.36
N LEU A 55 -0.33 -2.21 23.15
CA LEU A 55 1.07 -2.62 22.94
C LEU A 55 2.04 -1.68 23.65
N VAL A 56 1.86 -0.36 23.51
CA VAL A 56 2.70 0.64 24.18
C VAL A 56 2.66 0.43 25.70
N LEU A 57 1.46 0.21 26.26
CA LEU A 57 1.27 0.00 27.70
C LEU A 57 1.90 -1.31 28.19
N VAL A 58 1.62 -2.42 27.52
CA VAL A 58 2.08 -3.76 27.94
C VAL A 58 3.60 -3.92 27.80
N THR A 59 4.18 -3.31 26.76
CA THR A 59 5.62 -3.43 26.51
C THR A 59 6.45 -2.38 27.23
N ASN A 60 5.82 -1.47 27.97
CA ASN A 60 6.49 -0.33 28.63
C ASN A 60 7.39 0.47 27.67
N SER A 61 6.94 0.61 26.42
CA SER A 61 7.70 1.29 25.35
C SER A 61 7.59 2.82 25.49
N TYR A 62 8.04 3.35 26.64
CA TYR A 62 8.00 4.78 26.93
C TYR A 62 9.33 5.47 26.59
N ASN A 63 9.84 5.26 25.38
CA ASN A 63 10.96 6.10 24.95
C ASN A 63 10.43 7.51 24.68
N PHE A 64 10.75 8.45 25.58
CA PHE A 64 10.29 9.83 25.51
C PHE A 64 10.57 10.50 24.16
N LYS A 65 11.71 10.21 23.54
CA LYS A 65 12.08 10.77 22.23
C LYS A 65 11.16 10.27 21.11
N ASP A 66 10.81 8.99 21.13
CA ASP A 66 9.92 8.41 20.11
C ASP A 66 8.51 8.93 20.30
N LEU A 67 8.03 8.98 21.54
CA LEU A 67 6.71 9.51 21.85
C LEU A 67 6.59 10.99 21.48
N SER A 68 7.61 11.79 21.78
CA SER A 68 7.66 13.21 21.41
C SER A 68 7.61 13.40 19.90
N PHE A 69 8.31 12.56 19.13
CA PHE A 69 8.30 12.61 17.67
C PHE A 69 6.92 12.23 17.10
N ILE A 70 6.32 11.17 17.61
CA ILE A 70 4.96 10.78 17.21
C ILE A 70 3.96 11.89 17.56
N THR A 71 4.07 12.47 18.76
CA THR A 71 3.24 13.61 19.18
C THR A 71 3.41 14.80 18.26
N LEU A 72 4.66 15.13 17.84
CA LEU A 72 4.93 16.21 16.90
C LEU A 72 4.24 15.97 15.54
N ILE A 73 4.30 14.74 15.01
CA ILE A 73 3.60 14.39 13.76
C ILE A 73 2.08 14.53 13.96
N ILE A 74 1.54 14.04 15.07
CA ILE A 74 0.10 14.14 15.35
C ILE A 74 -0.31 15.61 15.47
N CYS A 75 0.44 16.41 16.21
CA CYS A 75 0.16 17.86 16.33
C CYS A 75 0.21 18.54 14.95
N TYR A 76 1.23 18.24 14.13
CA TYR A 76 1.29 18.71 12.76
C TYR A 76 0.01 18.39 11.98
N LEU A 77 -0.46 17.15 12.04
CA LEU A 77 -1.67 16.75 11.34
C LEU A 77 -2.94 17.39 11.89
N LEU A 78 -3.01 17.58 13.23
CA LEU A 78 -4.17 18.21 13.87
C LEU A 78 -4.26 19.72 13.55
N VAL A 79 -3.13 20.40 13.38
CA VAL A 79 -3.10 21.79 12.93
C VAL A 79 -3.84 21.99 11.61
N PHE A 80 -3.83 21.00 10.71
CA PHE A 80 -4.57 21.05 9.47
C PHE A 80 -6.08 21.30 9.63
N ILE A 81 -6.66 20.84 10.74
CA ILE A 81 -8.08 21.03 11.07
C ILE A 81 -8.45 22.52 11.19
N PHE A 82 -7.52 23.34 11.67
CA PHE A 82 -7.77 24.77 11.87
C PHE A 82 -7.67 25.60 10.59
N PHE A 83 -6.93 25.13 9.59
CA PHE A 83 -6.62 25.87 8.37
C PHE A 83 -7.38 25.37 7.12
N SER A 84 -8.11 24.26 7.25
CA SER A 84 -8.80 23.64 6.13
C SER A 84 -10.30 23.50 6.44
N GLN A 85 -11.13 23.73 5.40
CA GLN A 85 -12.59 23.48 5.47
C GLN A 85 -12.84 21.98 5.36
N ILE A 86 -12.77 21.25 6.50
CA ILE A 86 -12.92 19.81 6.54
C ILE A 86 -14.02 19.39 7.52
N ASN A 87 -14.50 18.14 7.35
CA ASN A 87 -15.20 17.45 8.42
C ASN A 87 -14.16 16.89 9.39
N PRO A 88 -13.99 17.45 10.63
CA PRO A 88 -12.92 17.03 11.55
C PRO A 88 -13.04 15.56 11.93
N PHE A 89 -14.26 15.06 12.12
CA PHE A 89 -14.50 13.67 12.50
C PHE A 89 -14.10 12.70 11.36
N LYS A 90 -14.48 13.01 10.11
CA LYS A 90 -14.09 12.20 8.94
C LYS A 90 -12.57 12.20 8.77
N TYR A 91 -11.93 13.35 8.86
CA TYR A 91 -10.47 13.47 8.78
C TYR A 91 -9.76 12.66 9.87
N PHE A 92 -10.20 12.81 11.12
CA PHE A 92 -9.63 12.09 12.25
C PHE A 92 -9.78 10.58 12.09
N SER A 93 -10.98 10.08 11.81
CA SER A 93 -11.28 8.64 11.74
C SER A 93 -10.66 7.95 10.53
N THR A 94 -10.55 8.65 9.38
CA THR A 94 -10.06 8.03 8.14
C THR A 94 -8.56 8.22 7.89
N PHE A 95 -7.95 9.24 8.48
CA PHE A 95 -6.55 9.57 8.24
C PHE A 95 -5.69 9.60 9.52
N CYS A 96 -6.02 10.47 10.48
CA CYS A 96 -5.17 10.65 11.68
C CYS A 96 -5.09 9.37 12.53
N MET A 97 -6.21 8.69 12.75
CA MET A 97 -6.29 7.50 13.59
C MET A 97 -5.48 6.32 13.03
N PRO A 98 -5.67 5.86 11.77
CA PRO A 98 -4.89 4.76 11.23
C PRO A 98 -3.40 5.12 11.10
N LEU A 99 -3.08 6.38 10.86
CA LEU A 99 -1.71 6.86 10.84
C LEU A 99 -1.06 6.80 12.22
N THR A 100 -1.73 7.28 13.27
CA THR A 100 -1.26 7.19 14.66
C THR A 100 -1.04 5.73 15.05
N ALA A 101 -2.01 4.86 14.77
CA ALA A 101 -1.87 3.43 15.05
C ALA A 101 -0.65 2.83 14.34
N SER A 102 -0.44 3.17 13.05
CA SER A 102 0.70 2.69 12.26
C SER A 102 2.05 3.14 12.83
N LEU A 103 2.16 4.42 13.24
CA LEU A 103 3.37 4.95 13.89
C LEU A 103 3.65 4.20 15.20
N LEU A 104 2.67 4.08 16.09
CA LEU A 104 2.84 3.40 17.38
C LEU A 104 3.25 1.94 17.18
N ILE A 105 2.57 1.19 16.30
CA ILE A 105 2.88 -0.21 16.00
C ILE A 105 4.32 -0.36 15.52
N VAL A 106 4.69 0.41 14.50
CA VAL A 106 6.02 0.30 13.90
C VAL A 106 7.10 0.65 14.93
N PHE A 107 6.94 1.75 15.65
CA PHE A 107 7.92 2.19 16.65
C PHE A 107 8.10 1.13 17.76
N VAL A 108 7.01 0.58 18.31
CA VAL A 108 7.08 -0.47 19.33
C VAL A 108 7.80 -1.71 18.79
N TYR A 109 7.44 -2.21 17.62
CA TYR A 109 8.07 -3.38 17.04
C TYR A 109 9.57 -3.19 16.78
N TYR A 110 9.97 -2.02 16.29
CA TYR A 110 11.38 -1.75 16.01
C TYR A 110 12.20 -1.47 17.27
N GLN A 111 11.65 -0.79 18.27
CA GLN A 111 12.29 -0.61 19.59
C GLN A 111 12.64 -1.95 20.24
N HIS A 112 11.78 -2.96 20.08
CA HIS A 112 12.02 -4.30 20.61
C HIS A 112 12.82 -5.22 19.66
N GLY A 113 13.32 -4.70 18.55
CA GLY A 113 14.03 -5.51 17.54
C GLY A 113 13.14 -6.55 16.84
N LYS A 114 11.81 -6.35 16.82
CA LYS A 114 10.80 -7.27 16.28
C LYS A 114 10.18 -6.79 14.95
N GLY A 115 10.70 -5.73 14.33
CA GLY A 115 10.19 -5.21 13.06
C GLY A 115 10.09 -6.26 11.97
N ASN A 116 11.06 -7.18 11.89
CA ASN A 116 11.04 -8.30 10.96
C ASN A 116 9.85 -9.26 11.14
N LEU A 117 9.31 -9.40 12.37
CA LEU A 117 8.12 -10.23 12.60
C LEU A 117 6.87 -9.61 11.94
N LEU A 118 6.72 -8.28 12.07
CA LEU A 118 5.60 -7.56 11.46
C LEU A 118 5.61 -7.73 9.94
N LEU A 119 6.75 -7.46 9.30
CA LEU A 119 6.90 -7.58 7.85
C LEU A 119 6.78 -9.04 7.35
N ALA A 120 7.34 -9.99 8.10
CA ALA A 120 7.22 -11.41 7.77
C ALA A 120 5.76 -11.90 7.86
N SER A 121 5.00 -11.44 8.87
CA SER A 121 3.58 -11.77 9.02
C SER A 121 2.77 -11.25 7.83
N TYR A 122 3.04 -10.02 7.40
CA TYR A 122 2.41 -9.47 6.20
C TYR A 122 2.70 -10.32 4.95
N ALA A 123 3.98 -10.58 4.66
CA ALA A 123 4.37 -11.37 3.50
C ALA A 123 3.79 -12.81 3.54
N ASN A 124 3.63 -13.41 4.71
CA ASN A 124 3.01 -14.73 4.84
C ASN A 124 1.50 -14.68 4.54
N ILE A 125 0.78 -13.66 5.00
CA ILE A 125 -0.64 -13.47 4.68
C ILE A 125 -0.82 -13.22 3.18
N VAL A 126 0.05 -12.41 2.56
CA VAL A 126 0.03 -12.20 1.10
C VAL A 126 0.15 -13.53 0.35
N LEU A 127 1.07 -14.41 0.76
CA LEU A 127 1.25 -15.72 0.13
C LEU A 127 0.06 -16.64 0.29
N ILE A 128 -0.56 -16.65 1.48
CA ILE A 128 -1.77 -17.45 1.72
C ILE A 128 -2.89 -16.95 0.80
N VAL A 129 -3.13 -15.65 0.79
CA VAL A 129 -4.18 -15.05 -0.07
C VAL A 129 -3.88 -15.27 -1.55
N ALA A 130 -2.61 -15.13 -1.98
CA ALA A 130 -2.19 -15.37 -3.35
C ALA A 130 -2.42 -16.82 -3.77
N GLY A 131 -2.01 -17.79 -2.95
CA GLY A 131 -2.21 -19.22 -3.24
C GLY A 131 -3.68 -19.60 -3.32
N VAL A 132 -4.48 -19.17 -2.33
CA VAL A 132 -5.93 -19.41 -2.30
C VAL A 132 -6.62 -18.76 -3.49
N SER A 133 -6.26 -17.52 -3.81
CA SER A 133 -6.88 -16.83 -4.95
C SER A 133 -6.53 -17.47 -6.29
N LEU A 134 -5.29 -17.93 -6.50
CA LEU A 134 -4.92 -18.66 -7.72
C LEU A 134 -5.69 -19.97 -7.85
N PHE A 135 -5.85 -20.71 -6.76
CA PHE A 135 -6.62 -21.94 -6.75
C PHE A 135 -8.05 -21.70 -7.25
N PHE A 136 -8.81 -20.80 -6.62
CA PHE A 136 -10.18 -20.51 -7.02
C PHE A 136 -10.28 -19.76 -8.34
N TYR A 137 -9.28 -18.96 -8.70
CA TYR A 137 -9.23 -18.31 -10.02
C TYR A 137 -9.18 -19.33 -11.14
N PHE A 138 -8.29 -20.33 -11.05
CA PHE A 138 -8.19 -21.36 -12.08
C PHE A 138 -9.38 -22.34 -12.04
N PHE A 139 -9.62 -22.95 -10.89
CA PHE A 139 -10.65 -23.98 -10.79
C PHE A 139 -12.07 -23.41 -10.78
N GLY A 140 -12.29 -22.30 -10.06
CA GLY A 140 -13.59 -21.67 -9.96
C GLY A 140 -13.93 -20.82 -11.19
N SER A 141 -13.17 -19.74 -11.42
CA SER A 141 -13.54 -18.75 -12.44
C SER A 141 -13.24 -19.20 -13.86
N ILE A 142 -12.08 -19.82 -14.12
CA ILE A 142 -11.69 -20.24 -15.51
C ILE A 142 -12.35 -21.56 -15.86
N LEU A 143 -12.24 -22.60 -15.03
CA LEU A 143 -12.81 -23.93 -15.31
C LEU A 143 -14.29 -24.06 -14.91
N GLY A 144 -14.88 -23.06 -14.25
CA GLY A 144 -16.29 -23.03 -13.90
C GLY A 144 -16.70 -24.00 -12.79
N LEU A 145 -15.76 -24.57 -12.02
CA LEU A 145 -16.07 -25.49 -10.92
C LEU A 145 -16.64 -24.70 -9.75
N ARG A 146 -17.88 -25.00 -9.34
CA ARG A 146 -18.60 -24.28 -8.26
C ARG A 146 -18.23 -24.77 -6.85
N ILE A 147 -16.94 -24.86 -6.53
CA ILE A 147 -16.43 -25.35 -5.25
C ILE A 147 -16.80 -24.36 -4.13
N GLY A 148 -17.82 -24.66 -3.33
CA GLY A 148 -18.31 -23.77 -2.29
C GLY A 148 -18.81 -22.42 -2.79
N ALA A 149 -19.25 -22.36 -4.05
CA ALA A 149 -19.67 -21.13 -4.70
C ALA A 149 -21.06 -20.69 -4.21
N ILE A 150 -21.17 -19.42 -3.84
CA ILE A 150 -22.40 -18.74 -3.45
C ILE A 150 -22.50 -17.45 -4.25
N ASP A 151 -23.59 -17.30 -4.99
CA ASP A 151 -23.88 -16.09 -5.72
C ASP A 151 -24.49 -15.05 -4.76
N THR A 152 -23.89 -13.84 -4.71
CA THR A 152 -24.30 -12.79 -3.78
C THR A 152 -24.11 -11.42 -4.43
N ASN A 153 -24.58 -10.39 -3.73
CA ASN A 153 -24.38 -9.00 -4.15
C ASN A 153 -23.47 -8.27 -3.15
N TYR A 154 -22.69 -7.35 -3.67
CA TYR A 154 -21.95 -6.38 -2.89
C TYR A 154 -22.34 -4.96 -3.33
N TYR A 155 -22.14 -3.98 -2.44
CA TYR A 155 -22.46 -2.59 -2.71
C TYR A 155 -21.19 -1.81 -3.01
N TRP A 156 -21.11 -1.21 -4.20
CA TRP A 156 -20.01 -0.35 -4.60
C TRP A 156 -20.57 0.97 -5.13
N ALA A 157 -20.12 2.09 -4.57
CA ALA A 157 -20.65 3.42 -4.90
C ALA A 157 -22.20 3.47 -4.84
N ASP A 158 -22.76 2.90 -3.76
CA ASP A 158 -24.21 2.79 -3.46
C ASP A 158 -25.03 1.96 -4.47
N ASN A 159 -24.38 1.30 -5.41
CA ASN A 159 -25.02 0.41 -6.37
C ASN A 159 -24.75 -1.07 -6.04
N PRO A 160 -25.79 -1.93 -6.15
CA PRO A 160 -25.61 -3.37 -5.99
C PRO A 160 -24.93 -3.96 -7.24
N HIS A 161 -23.90 -4.76 -7.02
CA HIS A 161 -23.18 -5.49 -8.05
C HIS A 161 -23.16 -6.98 -7.71
N PHE A 162 -23.25 -7.80 -8.76
CA PHE A 162 -23.19 -9.25 -8.63
C PHE A 162 -21.75 -9.74 -8.43
N THR A 163 -21.57 -10.76 -7.57
CA THR A 163 -20.32 -11.47 -7.39
C THR A 163 -20.58 -12.93 -7.03
N THR A 164 -19.71 -13.84 -7.48
CA THR A 164 -19.67 -15.22 -7.03
C THR A 164 -18.57 -15.37 -5.99
N SER A 165 -18.95 -15.69 -4.76
CA SER A 165 -18.05 -15.99 -3.66
C SER A 165 -17.69 -17.47 -3.67
N TYR A 166 -16.41 -17.80 -3.56
CA TYR A 166 -15.91 -19.17 -3.37
C TYR A 166 -15.42 -19.31 -1.92
N CYS A 167 -16.20 -19.98 -1.10
CA CYS A 167 -15.95 -20.17 0.33
C CYS A 167 -15.68 -18.86 1.12
N TYR A 168 -16.11 -17.72 0.63
CA TYR A 168 -15.73 -16.39 1.14
C TYR A 168 -14.22 -16.10 1.16
N LEU A 169 -13.41 -16.88 0.47
CA LEU A 169 -11.94 -16.74 0.40
C LEU A 169 -11.45 -16.18 -0.95
N TYR A 170 -12.34 -16.16 -1.93
CA TYR A 170 -12.10 -15.58 -3.24
C TYR A 170 -13.44 -15.10 -3.83
N PHE A 171 -13.38 -14.02 -4.62
CA PHE A 171 -14.56 -13.42 -5.22
C PHE A 171 -14.33 -13.19 -6.72
N HIS A 172 -15.19 -13.80 -7.55
CA HIS A 172 -15.24 -13.50 -8.97
C HIS A 172 -16.27 -12.39 -9.22
N GLN A 173 -15.80 -11.30 -9.81
CA GLN A 173 -16.59 -10.11 -10.07
C GLN A 173 -16.68 -9.86 -11.57
N PRO A 174 -17.77 -10.19 -12.24
CA PRO A 174 -17.93 -9.97 -13.68
C PRO A 174 -17.74 -8.50 -14.10
N LEU A 175 -18.05 -7.56 -13.20
CA LEU A 175 -17.82 -6.12 -13.43
C LEU A 175 -16.35 -5.77 -13.65
N GLN A 176 -15.42 -6.57 -13.10
CA GLN A 176 -13.98 -6.35 -13.21
C GLN A 176 -13.37 -7.01 -14.45
N ASP A 177 -14.11 -7.90 -15.12
CA ASP A 177 -13.64 -8.58 -16.31
C ASP A 177 -13.41 -7.59 -17.46
N GLN A 178 -12.49 -7.91 -18.33
CA GLN A 178 -12.07 -7.02 -19.41
C GLN A 178 -12.18 -7.71 -20.76
N ILE A 179 -12.38 -6.93 -21.81
CA ILE A 179 -12.31 -7.42 -23.18
C ILE A 179 -10.92 -7.10 -23.73
N TYR A 180 -10.15 -8.13 -24.05
CA TYR A 180 -8.84 -8.01 -24.68
C TYR A 180 -8.89 -8.63 -26.06
N LEU A 181 -8.57 -7.85 -27.08
CA LEU A 181 -8.58 -8.32 -28.50
C LEU A 181 -9.88 -9.04 -28.88
N GLY A 182 -11.03 -8.58 -28.36
CA GLY A 182 -12.33 -9.20 -28.61
C GLY A 182 -12.66 -10.40 -27.72
N HIS A 183 -11.76 -10.85 -26.85
CA HIS A 183 -11.98 -11.95 -25.92
C HIS A 183 -12.30 -11.44 -24.52
N HIS A 184 -13.29 -12.06 -23.89
CA HIS A 184 -13.63 -11.82 -22.49
C HIS A 184 -12.59 -12.47 -21.58
N VAL A 185 -11.91 -11.67 -20.77
CA VAL A 185 -10.83 -12.13 -19.90
C VAL A 185 -11.18 -11.84 -18.44
N ILE A 186 -11.23 -12.90 -17.65
CA ILE A 186 -11.52 -12.86 -16.23
C ILE A 186 -10.31 -12.29 -15.47
N ARG A 187 -10.55 -11.39 -14.52
CA ARG A 187 -9.51 -10.81 -13.67
C ARG A 187 -9.54 -11.43 -12.27
N ASN A 188 -8.35 -11.73 -11.76
CA ASN A 188 -8.19 -12.13 -10.36
C ASN A 188 -8.25 -10.91 -9.45
N THR A 189 -9.27 -10.83 -8.62
CA THR A 189 -9.45 -9.78 -7.60
C THR A 189 -9.17 -10.26 -6.18
N GLY A 190 -8.87 -11.55 -6.01
CA GLY A 190 -8.63 -12.15 -4.70
C GLY A 190 -9.82 -11.94 -3.75
N ILE A 191 -9.51 -11.35 -2.60
CA ILE A 191 -10.49 -10.96 -1.58
C ILE A 191 -10.90 -9.48 -1.66
N PHE A 192 -10.43 -8.74 -2.66
CA PHE A 192 -10.66 -7.29 -2.78
C PHE A 192 -11.85 -6.98 -3.71
N THR A 193 -12.42 -5.80 -3.56
CA THR A 193 -13.51 -5.30 -4.41
C THR A 193 -13.05 -4.96 -5.83
N GLU A 194 -11.75 -4.84 -6.06
CA GLU A 194 -11.20 -4.51 -7.36
C GLU A 194 -9.77 -5.05 -7.53
N ALA A 195 -9.40 -5.38 -8.77
CA ALA A 195 -8.07 -5.89 -9.08
C ALA A 195 -6.93 -4.90 -8.79
N PRO A 196 -7.06 -3.57 -8.95
CA PRO A 196 -6.04 -2.62 -8.52
C PRO A 196 -5.73 -2.68 -7.02
N GLY A 197 -6.74 -2.80 -6.16
CA GLY A 197 -6.54 -2.94 -4.72
C GLY A 197 -5.79 -4.23 -4.37
N TYR A 198 -6.15 -5.34 -5.02
CA TYR A 198 -5.43 -6.60 -4.85
C TYR A 198 -3.98 -6.51 -5.34
N THR A 199 -3.75 -5.81 -6.45
CA THR A 199 -2.41 -5.57 -7.00
C THR A 199 -1.47 -4.92 -5.99
N LEU A 200 -1.91 -3.86 -5.31
CA LEU A 200 -1.10 -3.15 -4.32
C LEU A 200 -0.75 -4.04 -3.13
N PHE A 201 -1.73 -4.80 -2.63
CA PHE A 201 -1.49 -5.78 -1.58
C PHE A 201 -0.42 -6.82 -1.96
N LEU A 202 -0.43 -7.32 -3.20
CA LEU A 202 0.58 -8.24 -3.73
C LEU A 202 1.95 -7.56 -3.92
N LEU A 203 1.97 -6.31 -4.39
CA LEU A 203 3.22 -5.54 -4.58
C LEU A 203 3.92 -5.28 -3.25
N ASP A 204 3.22 -4.88 -2.21
CA ASP A 204 3.79 -4.74 -0.87
C ASP A 204 4.44 -6.05 -0.40
N GLY A 205 3.77 -7.19 -0.62
CA GLY A 205 4.33 -8.51 -0.33
C GLY A 205 5.59 -8.82 -1.14
N LEU A 206 5.59 -8.49 -2.43
CA LEU A 206 6.74 -8.66 -3.33
C LEU A 206 7.93 -7.78 -2.88
N ILE A 207 7.68 -6.54 -2.49
CA ILE A 207 8.70 -5.62 -1.96
C ILE A 207 9.36 -6.23 -0.72
N ILE A 208 8.58 -6.77 0.21
CA ILE A 208 9.12 -7.42 1.41
C ILE A 208 9.96 -8.66 1.04
N GLU A 209 9.50 -9.51 0.13
CA GLU A 209 10.25 -10.70 -0.30
C GLU A 209 11.55 -10.35 -1.04
N LEU A 210 11.56 -9.26 -1.82
CA LEU A 210 12.73 -8.86 -2.62
C LEU A 210 13.74 -8.03 -1.85
N PHE A 211 13.30 -7.14 -0.96
CA PHE A 211 14.19 -6.12 -0.39
C PHE A 211 14.39 -6.23 1.13
N VAL A 212 13.44 -6.83 1.85
CA VAL A 212 13.50 -6.93 3.31
C VAL A 212 14.04 -8.27 3.78
N LYS A 213 13.62 -9.37 3.15
CA LYS A 213 14.09 -10.71 3.57
C LYS A 213 15.51 -10.99 3.14
N LYS A 214 16.33 -11.45 4.10
CA LYS A 214 17.72 -11.85 3.85
C LYS A 214 17.85 -13.07 2.94
N SER A 215 16.99 -14.07 3.14
CA SER A 215 16.94 -15.29 2.32
C SER A 215 15.83 -15.19 1.30
N LYS A 216 16.19 -15.03 0.04
CA LYS A 216 15.22 -15.00 -1.08
C LYS A 216 14.74 -16.41 -1.38
N THR A 217 13.45 -16.64 -1.31
CA THR A 217 12.82 -17.93 -1.60
C THR A 217 12.07 -17.81 -2.92
N PHE A 218 12.64 -18.37 -3.99
CA PHE A 218 12.15 -18.18 -5.37
C PHE A 218 10.69 -18.58 -5.56
N TRP A 219 10.21 -19.67 -4.93
CA TRP A 219 8.82 -20.08 -5.09
C TRP A 219 7.83 -19.04 -4.52
N ARG A 220 8.20 -18.33 -3.42
CA ARG A 220 7.36 -17.28 -2.82
C ARG A 220 7.24 -16.08 -3.77
N ILE A 221 8.36 -15.64 -4.32
CA ILE A 221 8.42 -14.57 -5.32
C ILE A 221 7.64 -14.99 -6.57
N GLY A 222 7.84 -16.20 -7.06
CA GLY A 222 7.14 -16.76 -8.23
C GLY A 222 5.63 -16.81 -8.03
N LEU A 223 5.16 -17.26 -6.87
CA LEU A 223 3.74 -17.29 -6.54
C LEU A 223 3.11 -15.90 -6.60
N ILE A 224 3.75 -14.89 -6.00
CA ILE A 224 3.26 -13.51 -6.02
C ILE A 224 3.26 -12.96 -7.46
N LEU A 225 4.33 -13.18 -8.22
CA LEU A 225 4.42 -12.70 -9.62
C LEU A 225 3.36 -13.34 -10.53
N VAL A 226 3.13 -14.66 -10.41
CA VAL A 226 2.06 -15.33 -11.16
C VAL A 226 0.71 -14.74 -10.78
N THR A 227 0.47 -14.53 -9.48
CA THR A 227 -0.78 -13.92 -9.01
C THR A 227 -0.94 -12.50 -9.54
N LEU A 228 0.12 -11.67 -9.52
CA LEU A 228 0.12 -10.32 -10.11
C LEU A 228 -0.26 -10.34 -11.58
N LEU A 229 0.25 -11.27 -12.37
CA LEU A 229 -0.11 -11.41 -13.78
C LEU A 229 -1.61 -11.71 -13.96
N THR A 230 -2.21 -12.55 -13.11
CA THR A 230 -3.64 -12.88 -13.21
C THR A 230 -4.57 -11.71 -12.86
N THR A 231 -4.07 -10.66 -12.17
CA THR A 231 -4.87 -9.45 -11.93
C THR A 231 -5.09 -8.62 -13.19
N LEU A 232 -4.31 -8.85 -14.26
CA LEU A 232 -4.33 -8.09 -15.50
C LEU A 232 -4.27 -6.57 -15.27
N SER A 233 -3.60 -6.14 -14.22
CA SER A 233 -3.42 -4.74 -13.88
C SER A 233 -2.14 -4.20 -14.51
N ALA A 234 -2.20 -3.07 -15.25
CA ALA A 234 -1.00 -2.44 -15.79
C ALA A 234 -0.04 -2.01 -14.67
N THR A 235 -0.59 -1.55 -13.56
CA THR A 235 0.19 -1.20 -12.36
C THR A 235 0.96 -2.41 -11.83
N ALA A 236 0.31 -3.60 -11.78
CA ALA A 236 0.94 -4.85 -11.38
C ALA A 236 2.15 -5.19 -12.27
N ILE A 237 1.95 -5.13 -13.58
CA ILE A 237 2.98 -5.51 -14.56
C ILE A 237 4.16 -4.52 -14.48
N LEU A 238 3.88 -3.22 -14.46
CA LEU A 238 4.93 -2.20 -14.46
C LEU A 238 5.70 -2.16 -13.14
N LEU A 239 5.02 -2.07 -11.99
CA LEU A 239 5.69 -1.96 -10.70
C LEU A 239 6.31 -3.30 -10.27
N GLY A 240 5.67 -4.44 -10.56
CA GLY A 240 6.22 -5.75 -10.31
C GLY A 240 7.51 -6.00 -11.13
N ALA A 241 7.50 -5.67 -12.43
CA ALA A 241 8.68 -5.76 -13.28
C ALA A 241 9.81 -4.81 -12.81
N LEU A 242 9.45 -3.59 -12.42
CA LEU A 242 10.41 -2.62 -11.87
C LEU A 242 11.03 -3.13 -10.56
N ALA A 243 10.24 -3.69 -9.65
CA ALA A 243 10.73 -4.25 -8.39
C ALA A 243 11.73 -5.40 -8.65
N VAL A 244 11.39 -6.32 -9.54
CA VAL A 244 12.28 -7.43 -9.93
C VAL A 244 13.56 -6.89 -10.58
N LEU A 245 13.45 -5.91 -11.48
CA LEU A 245 14.63 -5.30 -12.11
C LEU A 245 15.54 -4.63 -11.08
N ILE A 246 15.01 -3.83 -10.18
CA ILE A 246 15.82 -3.16 -9.14
C ILE A 246 16.54 -4.21 -8.28
N SER A 247 15.83 -5.27 -7.87
CA SER A 247 16.42 -6.38 -7.11
C SER A 247 17.52 -7.10 -7.87
N PHE A 248 17.35 -7.31 -9.17
CA PHE A 248 18.35 -7.92 -10.06
C PHE A 248 19.59 -7.01 -10.22
N LEU A 249 19.39 -5.71 -10.39
CA LEU A 249 20.49 -4.74 -10.46
C LEU A 249 21.30 -4.69 -9.17
N GLN A 250 20.64 -4.73 -8.02
CA GLN A 250 21.33 -4.81 -6.72
C GLN A 250 22.17 -6.10 -6.61
N TYR A 251 21.62 -7.22 -7.06
CA TYR A 251 22.34 -8.49 -7.10
C TYR A 251 23.60 -8.43 -7.99
N LEU A 252 23.49 -7.85 -9.21
CA LEU A 252 24.65 -7.66 -10.09
C LEU A 252 25.68 -6.71 -9.50
N GLN A 253 25.24 -5.64 -8.84
CA GLN A 253 26.10 -4.69 -8.15
C GLN A 253 26.89 -5.38 -7.02
N ALA A 254 26.21 -6.19 -6.21
CA ALA A 254 26.86 -6.94 -5.12
C ALA A 254 27.91 -7.94 -5.63
N GLN A 255 27.77 -8.43 -6.88
CA GLN A 255 28.76 -9.30 -7.51
C GLN A 255 29.87 -8.55 -8.28
N GLY A 256 29.86 -7.21 -8.30
CA GLY A 256 30.78 -6.41 -9.12
C GLY A 256 30.56 -6.56 -10.63
N LYS A 257 29.42 -7.14 -11.05
CA LYS A 257 29.08 -7.42 -12.47
C LYS A 257 28.13 -6.38 -13.07
N LEU A 258 27.92 -5.25 -12.39
CA LEU A 258 27.04 -4.21 -12.92
C LEU A 258 27.65 -3.59 -14.18
N ASN A 259 27.07 -3.91 -15.33
CA ASN A 259 27.47 -3.36 -16.61
C ASN A 259 26.34 -2.51 -17.20
N LEU A 260 26.61 -1.24 -17.43
CA LEU A 260 25.67 -0.30 -18.04
C LEU A 260 25.15 -0.80 -19.40
N LYS A 261 25.94 -1.58 -20.15
CA LYS A 261 25.52 -2.21 -21.41
C LYS A 261 24.38 -3.21 -21.24
N ILE A 262 24.17 -3.75 -20.04
CA ILE A 262 23.05 -4.64 -19.71
C ILE A 262 21.89 -3.84 -19.13
N VAL A 263 22.19 -2.88 -18.25
CA VAL A 263 21.18 -2.07 -17.55
C VAL A 263 20.34 -1.25 -18.52
N ILE A 264 21.00 -0.55 -19.47
CA ILE A 264 20.32 0.33 -20.42
C ILE A 264 19.32 -0.44 -21.31
N PRO A 265 19.67 -1.55 -21.96
CA PRO A 265 18.72 -2.33 -22.78
C PRO A 265 17.51 -2.86 -21.94
N VAL A 266 17.75 -3.34 -20.73
CA VAL A 266 16.68 -3.84 -19.86
C VAL A 266 15.74 -2.71 -19.44
N PHE A 267 16.29 -1.53 -19.10
CA PHE A 267 15.46 -0.37 -18.80
C PHE A 267 14.66 0.11 -20.01
N LEU A 268 15.27 0.15 -21.19
CA LEU A 268 14.59 0.51 -22.44
C LEU A 268 13.50 -0.53 -22.79
N LEU A 269 13.76 -1.81 -22.59
CA LEU A 269 12.77 -2.87 -22.80
C LEU A 269 11.55 -2.67 -21.90
N LEU A 270 11.75 -2.38 -20.61
CA LEU A 270 10.66 -2.09 -19.67
C LEU A 270 9.89 -0.82 -20.05
N LEU A 271 10.58 0.20 -20.53
CA LEU A 271 9.96 1.43 -21.03
C LEU A 271 9.09 1.15 -22.28
N VAL A 272 9.60 0.37 -23.22
CA VAL A 272 8.86 -0.06 -24.42
C VAL A 272 7.65 -0.91 -24.04
N LEU A 273 7.82 -1.90 -23.14
CA LEU A 273 6.71 -2.71 -22.62
C LEU A 273 5.66 -1.83 -21.93
N GLY A 274 6.09 -0.85 -21.12
CA GLY A 274 5.20 0.13 -20.50
C GLY A 274 4.38 0.92 -21.54
N VAL A 275 5.03 1.42 -22.58
CA VAL A 275 4.36 2.13 -23.69
C VAL A 275 3.40 1.24 -24.45
N ILE A 276 3.77 -0.02 -24.72
CA ILE A 276 2.91 -1.00 -25.38
C ILE A 276 1.67 -1.28 -24.53
N VAL A 277 1.84 -1.53 -23.23
CA VAL A 277 0.72 -1.76 -22.29
C VAL A 277 -0.21 -0.54 -22.23
N ILE A 278 0.35 0.67 -22.23
CA ILE A 278 -0.43 1.91 -22.26
C ILE A 278 -1.17 2.04 -23.60
N ARG A 279 -0.54 1.74 -24.73
CA ARG A 279 -1.17 1.82 -26.05
C ARG A 279 -2.30 0.80 -26.23
N ILE A 280 -2.07 -0.45 -25.84
CA ILE A 280 -3.10 -1.51 -25.90
C ILE A 280 -4.32 -1.10 -25.06
N ARG A 281 -4.11 -0.45 -23.91
CA ARG A 281 -5.19 0.05 -23.06
C ARG A 281 -5.87 1.32 -23.59
N LYS A 282 -5.17 2.14 -24.37
CA LYS A 282 -5.74 3.37 -24.95
C LYS A 282 -6.86 3.09 -25.97
N SER A 283 -6.84 1.92 -26.57
CA SER A 283 -7.79 1.55 -27.63
C SER A 283 -9.20 1.17 -27.15
N GLY A 284 -9.51 1.16 -25.83
CA GLY A 284 -10.83 0.73 -25.35
C GLY A 284 -11.22 1.06 -23.90
N GLY A 285 -10.40 1.78 -23.12
CA GLY A 285 -10.65 1.84 -21.68
C GLY A 285 -11.01 3.22 -21.12
N SER A 286 -12.16 3.32 -20.45
CA SER A 286 -12.55 4.43 -19.59
C SER A 286 -11.51 4.82 -18.51
N SER A 287 -10.69 3.85 -18.09
CA SER A 287 -9.68 4.03 -17.02
C SER A 287 -8.57 5.03 -17.35
N TYR A 288 -8.19 5.21 -18.63
CA TYR A 288 -7.18 6.19 -19.02
C TYR A 288 -7.74 7.61 -18.97
N SER A 289 -8.93 7.81 -19.54
CA SER A 289 -9.59 9.13 -19.53
C SER A 289 -9.87 9.60 -18.10
N VAL A 290 -10.27 8.69 -17.20
CA VAL A 290 -10.44 8.97 -15.78
C VAL A 290 -9.14 9.46 -15.15
N ARG A 291 -8.01 8.82 -15.39
CA ARG A 291 -6.70 9.22 -14.81
C ARG A 291 -6.20 10.56 -15.33
N VAL A 292 -6.38 10.83 -16.63
CA VAL A 292 -6.02 12.14 -17.21
C VAL A 292 -6.88 13.25 -16.61
N ASP A 293 -8.18 13.00 -16.45
CA ASP A 293 -9.09 13.94 -15.80
C ASP A 293 -8.75 14.13 -14.32
N ASP A 294 -8.41 13.06 -13.60
CA ASP A 294 -7.94 13.11 -12.20
C ASP A 294 -6.69 13.97 -12.04
N LEU A 295 -5.71 13.82 -12.94
CA LEU A 295 -4.50 14.64 -12.94
C LEU A 295 -4.85 16.12 -13.16
N ARG A 296 -5.70 16.41 -14.16
CA ARG A 296 -6.16 17.77 -14.45
C ARG A 296 -6.86 18.38 -13.24
N ILE A 297 -7.83 17.69 -12.66
CA ILE A 297 -8.59 18.16 -11.50
C ILE A 297 -7.67 18.38 -10.30
N GLY A 298 -6.83 17.39 -10.00
CA GLY A 298 -5.92 17.46 -8.86
C GLY A 298 -4.97 18.65 -8.95
N LEU A 299 -4.36 18.89 -10.11
CA LEU A 299 -3.45 20.02 -10.32
C LEU A 299 -4.20 21.37 -10.33
N THR A 300 -5.40 21.43 -10.92
CA THR A 300 -6.20 22.66 -10.94
C THR A 300 -6.62 23.07 -9.52
N LEU A 301 -7.16 22.14 -8.73
CA LEU A 301 -7.58 22.43 -7.36
C LEU A 301 -6.39 22.77 -6.47
N TRP A 302 -5.25 22.06 -6.64
CA TRP A 302 -4.02 22.39 -5.92
C TRP A 302 -3.50 23.78 -6.26
N SER A 303 -3.48 24.18 -7.54
CA SER A 303 -3.01 25.53 -7.95
C SER A 303 -3.86 26.65 -7.36
N GLN A 304 -5.16 26.40 -7.11
CA GLN A 304 -6.06 27.35 -6.45
C GLN A 304 -5.84 27.45 -4.94
N ASN A 305 -5.42 26.35 -4.30
CA ASN A 305 -5.22 26.24 -2.85
C ASN A 305 -3.92 25.46 -2.53
N PRO A 306 -2.73 26.03 -2.83
CA PRO A 306 -1.48 25.26 -2.85
C PRO A 306 -1.02 24.76 -1.48
N VAL A 307 -1.34 25.48 -0.39
CA VAL A 307 -0.84 25.14 0.95
C VAL A 307 -1.72 24.10 1.62
N PHE A 308 -3.03 24.31 1.72
CA PHE A 308 -3.95 23.46 2.47
C PHE A 308 -4.97 22.70 1.61
N GLY A 309 -4.94 22.88 0.28
CA GLY A 309 -5.91 22.28 -0.62
C GLY A 309 -7.35 22.79 -0.41
N VAL A 310 -8.30 22.11 -1.04
CA VAL A 310 -9.74 22.45 -0.92
C VAL A 310 -10.42 21.82 0.30
N GLY A 311 -9.68 21.08 1.11
CA GLY A 311 -10.17 20.39 2.31
C GLY A 311 -10.30 18.88 2.14
N PHE A 312 -9.82 18.14 3.14
CA PHE A 312 -9.86 16.67 3.15
C PHE A 312 -11.31 16.16 3.19
N GLY A 313 -11.66 15.29 2.25
CA GLY A 313 -13.02 14.75 2.13
C GLY A 313 -14.06 15.73 1.55
N ASN A 314 -13.62 16.85 0.96
CA ASN A 314 -14.49 17.76 0.22
C ASN A 314 -14.79 17.20 -1.19
N GLU A 315 -15.62 16.15 -1.23
CA GLU A 315 -16.01 15.49 -2.49
C GLU A 315 -16.77 16.42 -3.42
N GLY A 316 -17.54 17.36 -2.86
CA GLY A 316 -18.29 18.33 -3.67
C GLY A 316 -17.42 19.23 -4.52
N ALA A 317 -16.21 19.60 -4.06
CA ALA A 317 -15.26 20.38 -4.85
C ALA A 317 -14.69 19.54 -6.01
N LEU A 318 -14.45 18.23 -5.77
CA LEU A 318 -13.94 17.32 -6.79
C LEU A 318 -14.99 17.05 -7.87
N ILE A 319 -16.23 16.73 -7.47
CA ILE A 319 -17.34 16.37 -8.37
C ILE A 319 -17.66 17.51 -9.36
N LYS A 320 -17.64 18.76 -8.89
CA LYS A 320 -17.88 19.94 -9.74
C LYS A 320 -16.87 20.09 -10.89
N MET A 321 -15.70 19.47 -10.78
CA MET A 321 -14.62 19.57 -11.76
C MET A 321 -14.59 18.41 -12.74
N PHE A 322 -15.42 17.36 -12.57
CA PHE A 322 -15.45 16.19 -13.45
C PHE A 322 -15.85 16.58 -14.87
N ALA A 323 -15.08 16.14 -15.86
CA ALA A 323 -15.36 16.36 -17.26
C ALA A 323 -16.56 15.52 -17.77
N PHE A 324 -16.89 14.44 -17.05
CA PHE A 324 -17.98 13.52 -17.39
C PHE A 324 -18.54 12.85 -16.13
N HIS A 325 -19.76 12.30 -16.24
CA HIS A 325 -20.36 11.57 -15.11
C HIS A 325 -19.57 10.33 -14.76
N ARG A 326 -19.30 10.14 -13.47
CA ARG A 326 -18.57 8.99 -12.91
C ARG A 326 -19.39 8.30 -11.83
N ALA A 327 -19.27 6.98 -11.77
CA ALA A 327 -19.84 6.20 -10.68
C ALA A 327 -19.12 6.41 -9.33
N ASN A 328 -17.82 6.79 -9.39
CA ASN A 328 -16.99 7.03 -8.20
C ASN A 328 -16.67 8.52 -8.06
N ASN A 329 -16.91 9.08 -6.88
CA ASN A 329 -16.76 10.51 -6.57
C ASN A 329 -15.33 10.90 -6.15
N GLY A 330 -14.39 9.93 -6.05
CA GLY A 330 -13.01 10.17 -5.69
C GLY A 330 -12.06 10.24 -6.87
N LEU A 331 -10.87 10.82 -6.66
CA LEU A 331 -9.76 10.72 -7.61
C LEU A 331 -9.05 9.37 -7.41
N SER A 332 -8.62 8.75 -8.50
CA SER A 332 -7.92 7.45 -8.47
C SER A 332 -6.42 7.56 -8.18
N MET A 333 -5.83 8.76 -8.30
CA MET A 333 -4.41 9.04 -8.09
C MET A 333 -4.17 9.64 -6.71
N GLY A 334 -3.37 8.98 -5.86
CA GLY A 334 -3.23 9.36 -4.45
C GLY A 334 -2.49 10.66 -4.22
N LEU A 335 -1.35 10.88 -4.87
CA LEU A 335 -0.58 12.10 -4.67
C LEU A 335 -1.34 13.34 -5.13
N THR A 336 -2.00 13.29 -6.29
CA THR A 336 -2.83 14.40 -6.76
C THR A 336 -4.05 14.63 -5.88
N THR A 337 -4.64 13.56 -5.33
CA THR A 337 -5.73 13.67 -4.33
C THR A 337 -5.24 14.38 -3.07
N LEU A 338 -4.07 13.99 -2.55
CA LEU A 338 -3.48 14.65 -1.38
C LEU A 338 -3.19 16.12 -1.63
N MET A 339 -2.63 16.44 -2.80
CA MET A 339 -2.34 17.83 -3.19
C MET A 339 -3.62 18.65 -3.37
N ALA A 340 -4.63 18.08 -4.02
CA ALA A 340 -5.91 18.76 -4.20
C ALA A 340 -6.63 19.01 -2.86
N THR A 341 -6.67 18.01 -1.99
CA THR A 341 -7.49 18.05 -0.75
C THR A 341 -6.73 18.54 0.47
N GLY A 342 -5.42 18.37 0.52
CA GLY A 342 -4.56 18.71 1.65
C GLY A 342 -3.42 19.67 1.34
N GLY A 343 -3.27 20.04 0.07
CA GLY A 343 -2.19 20.92 -0.39
C GLY A 343 -0.79 20.33 -0.15
N LEU A 344 0.21 21.18 -0.21
CA LEU A 344 1.57 20.80 0.19
C LEU A 344 1.65 20.38 1.65
N TYR A 345 0.75 20.90 2.50
CA TYR A 345 0.76 20.59 3.92
C TYR A 345 0.64 19.07 4.16
N LEU A 346 -0.40 18.42 3.68
CA LEU A 346 -0.54 16.96 3.86
C LEU A 346 0.46 16.18 2.97
N ALA A 347 0.77 16.68 1.78
CA ALA A 347 1.71 16.01 0.88
C ALA A 347 3.13 15.90 1.49
N LEU A 348 3.58 16.88 2.28
CA LEU A 348 4.88 16.85 2.96
C LEU A 348 5.03 15.64 3.89
N TYR A 349 3.98 15.21 4.58
CA TYR A 349 4.05 14.02 5.42
C TYR A 349 4.52 12.78 4.62
N PHE A 350 4.07 12.65 3.38
CA PHE A 350 4.47 11.54 2.51
C PHE A 350 5.80 11.80 1.81
N LEU A 351 6.04 13.02 1.34
CA LEU A 351 7.20 13.34 0.50
C LEU A 351 8.51 13.42 1.28
N VAL A 352 8.49 13.94 2.51
CA VAL A 352 9.71 14.13 3.32
C VAL A 352 10.49 12.83 3.52
N PRO A 353 9.91 11.68 3.91
CA PRO A 353 10.66 10.43 4.04
C PRO A 353 11.29 9.96 2.73
N PHE A 354 10.62 10.17 1.58
CA PHE A 354 11.19 9.82 0.28
C PHE A 354 12.41 10.67 -0.07
N PHE A 355 12.30 11.98 0.08
CA PHE A 355 13.43 12.90 -0.17
C PHE A 355 14.59 12.62 0.78
N THR A 356 14.33 12.40 2.06
CA THR A 356 15.40 12.09 3.02
C THR A 356 16.08 10.76 2.68
N THR A 357 15.36 9.75 2.21
CA THR A 357 15.94 8.49 1.76
C THR A 357 16.80 8.67 0.49
N LEU A 358 16.37 9.53 -0.41
CA LEU A 358 17.09 9.80 -1.65
C LEU A 358 18.45 10.50 -1.40
N PHE A 359 18.48 11.47 -0.49
CA PHE A 359 19.64 12.32 -0.25
C PHE A 359 20.57 11.84 0.87
N ALA A 360 20.11 10.94 1.76
CA ALA A 360 20.92 10.41 2.85
C ALA A 360 21.68 9.13 2.44
N PRO A 361 23.04 9.15 2.36
CA PRO A 361 23.82 7.97 2.00
C PRO A 361 23.59 6.78 2.93
N SER A 362 23.38 7.03 4.22
CA SER A 362 23.07 6.01 5.24
C SER A 362 21.79 5.21 4.97
N ARG A 363 20.85 5.78 4.19
CA ARG A 363 19.54 5.18 3.89
C ARG A 363 19.43 4.60 2.48
N ARG A 364 20.51 4.53 1.73
CA ARG A 364 20.48 4.00 0.34
C ARG A 364 19.88 2.60 0.23
N TYR A 365 19.95 1.80 1.27
CA TYR A 365 19.32 0.47 1.31
C TYR A 365 17.77 0.53 1.27
N LEU A 366 17.16 1.64 1.73
CA LEU A 366 15.70 1.87 1.66
C LEU A 366 15.26 2.48 0.33
N LEU A 367 16.19 2.96 -0.50
CA LEU A 367 15.87 3.66 -1.74
C LEU A 367 14.94 2.87 -2.68
N PRO A 368 15.15 1.56 -2.92
CA PRO A 368 14.23 0.77 -3.75
C PRO A 368 12.81 0.74 -3.21
N ILE A 369 12.67 0.54 -1.90
CA ILE A 369 11.38 0.52 -1.21
C ILE A 369 10.71 1.89 -1.33
N SER A 370 11.45 2.96 -1.06
CA SER A 370 10.93 4.33 -1.14
C SER A 370 10.46 4.69 -2.55
N ILE A 371 11.22 4.33 -3.59
CA ILE A 371 10.82 4.59 -4.99
C ILE A 371 9.53 3.85 -5.32
N LEU A 372 9.41 2.57 -4.95
CA LEU A 372 8.23 1.77 -5.25
C LEU A 372 7.00 2.32 -4.52
N LEU A 373 7.10 2.63 -3.22
CA LEU A 373 6.02 3.23 -2.43
C LEU A 373 5.61 4.61 -2.97
N LEU A 374 6.58 5.43 -3.43
CA LEU A 374 6.27 6.72 -4.06
C LEU A 374 5.49 6.51 -5.37
N LEU A 375 5.88 5.55 -6.20
CA LEU A 375 5.16 5.23 -7.42
C LEU A 375 3.75 4.69 -7.15
N GLU A 376 3.57 3.90 -6.09
CA GLU A 376 2.26 3.40 -5.69
C GLU A 376 1.29 4.54 -5.34
N ILE A 377 1.72 5.53 -4.53
CA ILE A 377 0.84 6.67 -4.18
C ILE A 377 0.62 7.62 -5.36
N ILE A 378 1.55 7.73 -6.29
CA ILE A 378 1.33 8.49 -7.52
C ILE A 378 0.23 7.84 -8.36
N ILE A 379 0.26 6.51 -8.50
CA ILE A 379 -0.62 5.76 -9.41
C ILE A 379 -1.98 5.46 -8.77
N SER A 380 -2.04 5.27 -7.47
CA SER A 380 -3.24 4.79 -6.75
C SER A 380 -3.54 5.60 -5.50
N ASN A 381 -4.82 5.82 -5.22
CA ASN A 381 -5.25 6.56 -4.03
C ASN A 381 -5.24 5.65 -2.80
N ILE A 382 -4.08 5.51 -2.17
CA ILE A 382 -3.81 4.68 -0.99
C ILE A 382 -3.39 5.48 0.23
N SER A 383 -3.50 6.79 0.19
CA SER A 383 -3.04 7.68 1.26
C SER A 383 -3.67 7.42 2.63
N THR A 384 -4.85 6.81 2.67
CA THR A 384 -5.55 6.42 3.91
C THR A 384 -5.51 4.92 4.18
N ASN A 385 -4.80 4.14 3.37
CA ASN A 385 -4.68 2.69 3.53
C ASN A 385 -3.74 2.39 4.72
N PRO A 386 -4.19 1.68 5.79
CA PRO A 386 -3.35 1.39 6.95
C PRO A 386 -2.09 0.60 6.63
N VAL A 387 -2.11 -0.27 5.63
CA VAL A 387 -0.91 -1.01 5.19
C VAL A 387 0.13 -0.04 4.63
N TYR A 388 -0.30 0.86 3.75
CA TYR A 388 0.57 1.89 3.20
C TYR A 388 1.06 2.87 4.29
N LEU A 389 0.21 3.24 5.22
CA LEU A 389 0.58 4.09 6.36
C LEU A 389 1.60 3.40 7.27
N MET A 390 1.56 2.08 7.45
CA MET A 390 2.61 1.33 8.15
C MET A 390 3.94 1.36 7.39
N ALA A 391 3.93 1.23 6.07
CA ALA A 391 5.13 1.37 5.26
C ALA A 391 5.73 2.79 5.37
N MET A 392 4.89 3.83 5.37
CA MET A 392 5.31 5.21 5.63
C MET A 392 5.87 5.39 7.05
N ALA A 393 5.27 4.77 8.07
CA ALA A 393 5.78 4.80 9.43
C ALA A 393 7.17 4.16 9.55
N LEU A 394 7.47 3.12 8.76
CA LEU A 394 8.81 2.53 8.66
C LEU A 394 9.84 3.53 8.12
N LEU A 395 9.49 4.25 7.06
CA LEU A 395 10.36 5.28 6.51
C LEU A 395 10.59 6.43 7.52
N TRP A 396 9.56 6.87 8.22
CA TRP A 396 9.68 7.86 9.29
C TRP A 396 10.54 7.37 10.45
N TYR A 397 10.40 6.10 10.86
CA TYR A 397 11.26 5.50 11.89
C TYR A 397 12.72 5.53 11.48
N ALA A 398 13.03 5.19 10.22
CA ALA A 398 14.39 5.27 9.70
C ALA A 398 14.94 6.70 9.69
N VAL A 399 14.10 7.69 9.32
CA VAL A 399 14.47 9.12 9.38
C VAL A 399 14.84 9.54 10.80
N LEU A 400 14.04 9.15 11.79
CA LEU A 400 14.28 9.49 13.19
C LEU A 400 15.57 8.88 13.73
N ASN A 401 15.85 7.62 13.39
CA ASN A 401 17.06 6.94 13.87
C ASN A 401 18.34 7.59 13.31
N ASP A 402 18.36 7.97 12.05
CA ASP A 402 19.52 8.67 11.48
C ASP A 402 19.75 10.04 12.12
N ILE A 403 18.68 10.79 12.41
CA ILE A 403 18.80 12.08 13.13
C ILE A 403 19.44 11.85 14.50
N ARG A 404 19.10 10.76 15.18
CA ARG A 404 19.67 10.38 16.49
C ARG A 404 21.15 10.03 16.39
N GLU A 405 21.51 9.23 15.39
CA GLU A 405 22.89 8.78 15.21
C GLU A 405 23.80 9.93 14.80
N GLN A 406 23.34 10.83 13.93
CA GLN A 406 24.08 12.04 13.56
C GLN A 406 24.24 13.01 14.73
N GLY A 407 23.23 13.10 15.62
CA GLY A 407 23.30 13.93 16.83
C GLY A 407 24.13 13.34 17.98
N ALA A 408 24.35 12.02 17.97
CA ALA A 408 25.08 11.32 19.02
C ALA A 408 26.56 11.07 18.70
N PHE A 409 26.95 11.03 17.41
CA PHE A 409 28.30 10.60 16.98
C PHE A 409 28.84 11.39 15.78
N ALA A 410 29.59 12.41 16.08
CA ALA A 410 30.72 12.83 15.25
C ALA A 410 31.93 11.89 15.48
N GLY A 411 31.78 10.57 15.47
CA GLY A 411 32.94 9.76 15.83
C GLY A 411 32.92 8.23 15.83
N THR A 412 31.95 7.52 15.25
CA THR A 412 32.09 6.04 15.17
C THR A 412 31.57 5.47 13.86
N ASN A 413 32.38 4.55 13.32
CA ASN A 413 32.17 3.86 12.04
C ASN A 413 30.87 3.02 12.01
N TYR A 414 30.03 3.23 11.00
CA TYR A 414 28.81 2.51 10.71
C TYR A 414 29.10 1.11 10.11
N THR A 415 29.01 0.06 10.90
CA THR A 415 29.07 -1.32 10.37
C THR A 415 28.02 -2.30 10.93
N SER A 416 26.97 -1.86 11.63
CA SER A 416 26.10 -2.81 12.34
C SER A 416 24.58 -2.65 12.20
N LEU A 417 24.05 -2.03 11.17
CA LEU A 417 22.60 -2.05 10.87
C LEU A 417 22.34 -2.81 9.55
N TYR A 418 22.66 -4.09 9.53
CA TYR A 418 22.13 -5.02 8.53
C TYR A 418 20.84 -5.65 9.08
N PHE A 419 19.71 -5.39 8.40
CA PHE A 419 18.42 -6.06 8.58
C PHE A 419 18.49 -7.58 8.34
#